data_6743dc637709dee524b9165bf6c8bf40
#
_entry.id   6743dc637709dee524b9165bf6c8bf40
#
_cell.length_a   1.000
_cell.length_b   1.000
_cell.length_c   1.000
_cell.angle_alpha   90.00
_cell.angle_beta   90.00
_cell.angle_gamma   90.00
#
_symmetry.space_group_name_H-M   'P 1'
#
loop_
_entity.id
_entity.type
_entity.pdbx_description
1 polymer ?
#
loop_
_entity_poly.entity_id
_entity_poly.type
_entity_poly.pdbx_seq_one_letter_code
_entity_poly.pdbx_strand_id
1 'polypeptide(L)'
;MAGGVAIASSLLAGCIDIPSLSRPDIPEGIPPGPGVTQPYIDINAPGRTADLMREWAEPIAEATGIPLVSLQAYGNAAEIQRQQHPECGITWTTLAGIAGVESKHGRHRGSKVAANGDVSPPIRGAKLDGTRGNMEIVDTDGGRLDGDATHDRAMGPFQFIPETWKRFGVDANGDGVPDPDNIDDAALSAARYLCVSSGNDMTVPEGWEKAVRTYNNSSAYVLDVRDHANAYSVNVKF
;
A
#
# COMPACT_ATOMS: atom_id res chain seq x y z
N MET A 1 46.60 58.00 -42.26
CA MET A 1 45.16 57.67 -42.12
C MET A 1 45.06 56.19 -42.19
N ALA A 2 44.89 55.52 -41.03
CA ALA A 2 44.74 54.09 -40.92
C ALA A 2 43.34 53.80 -40.43
N GLY A 3 42.52 53.18 -41.30
CA GLY A 3 41.16 52.77 -40.99
C GLY A 3 41.13 51.34 -40.33
N GLY A 4 40.74 51.29 -39.10
CA GLY A 4 40.53 50.02 -38.38
C GLY A 4 39.12 49.45 -38.66
N VAL A 5 39.10 48.24 -39.16
CA VAL A 5 37.83 47.44 -39.33
C VAL A 5 37.58 46.65 -38.04
N ALA A 6 36.49 46.96 -37.34
CA ALA A 6 36.03 46.18 -36.18
C ALA A 6 35.16 45.03 -36.68
N ILE A 7 35.59 43.82 -36.39
CA ILE A 7 34.77 42.58 -36.61
C ILE A 7 33.94 42.33 -35.36
N ALA A 8 32.63 42.49 -35.47
CA ALA A 8 31.70 42.14 -34.42
C ALA A 8 31.40 40.62 -34.49
N SER A 9 31.88 39.86 -33.52
CA SER A 9 31.56 38.45 -33.38
C SER A 9 30.22 38.31 -32.64
N SER A 10 29.16 37.94 -33.36
CA SER A 10 27.85 37.58 -32.78
C SER A 10 27.91 36.18 -32.18
N LEU A 11 27.95 36.08 -30.87
CA LEU A 11 27.73 34.83 -30.15
C LEU A 11 26.23 34.50 -30.17
N LEU A 12 25.85 33.57 -31.00
CA LEU A 12 24.52 32.93 -30.94
C LEU A 12 24.51 32.01 -29.69
N ALA A 13 23.94 32.49 -28.59
CA ALA A 13 23.59 31.65 -27.45
C ALA A 13 22.40 30.79 -27.87
N GLY A 14 22.64 29.56 -28.30
CA GLY A 14 21.62 28.54 -28.48
C GLY A 14 21.06 28.18 -27.10
N CYS A 15 19.83 28.54 -26.83
CA CYS A 15 19.07 27.96 -25.71
C CYS A 15 18.90 26.48 -26.00
N ILE A 16 19.62 25.64 -25.25
CA ILE A 16 19.32 24.23 -25.21
C ILE A 16 18.05 24.13 -24.34
N ASP A 17 16.90 23.89 -24.97
CA ASP A 17 15.70 23.50 -24.27
C ASP A 17 15.96 22.13 -23.61
N ILE A 18 16.32 22.15 -22.33
CA ILE A 18 16.32 20.95 -21.49
C ILE A 18 14.85 20.61 -21.31
N PRO A 19 14.37 19.44 -21.80
CA PRO A 19 13.00 19.02 -21.52
C PRO A 19 12.82 19.07 -20.01
N SER A 20 11.93 19.91 -19.52
CA SER A 20 11.50 19.84 -18.13
C SER A 20 10.98 18.43 -17.92
N LEU A 21 11.61 17.67 -17.05
CA LEU A 21 11.06 16.42 -16.52
C LEU A 21 9.81 16.81 -15.73
N SER A 22 8.69 17.03 -16.46
CA SER A 22 7.40 17.26 -15.85
C SER A 22 7.08 16.01 -15.04
N ARG A 23 6.80 16.19 -13.76
CA ARG A 23 6.27 15.12 -12.91
C ARG A 23 5.05 14.53 -13.62
N PRO A 24 4.93 13.20 -13.74
CA PRO A 24 3.73 12.61 -14.34
C PRO A 24 2.48 13.16 -13.65
N ASP A 25 1.45 13.49 -14.42
CA ASP A 25 0.15 13.84 -13.86
C ASP A 25 -0.39 12.63 -13.11
N ILE A 26 -0.73 12.82 -11.83
CA ILE A 26 -1.35 11.76 -11.01
C ILE A 26 -2.83 11.70 -11.37
N PRO A 27 -3.34 10.53 -11.81
CA PRO A 27 -4.76 10.37 -12.08
C PRO A 27 -5.61 10.58 -10.80
N GLU A 28 -6.89 10.90 -10.98
CA GLU A 28 -7.87 11.03 -9.88
C GLU A 28 -9.01 10.02 -10.01
N GLY A 29 -8.77 8.93 -10.75
CA GLY A 29 -9.77 7.90 -11.01
C GLY A 29 -10.16 7.07 -9.79
N ILE A 30 -11.40 6.60 -9.77
CA ILE A 30 -11.93 5.56 -8.87
C ILE A 30 -12.54 4.47 -9.76
N PRO A 31 -12.09 3.21 -9.67
CA PRO A 31 -10.93 2.77 -8.88
C PRO A 31 -9.61 3.37 -9.37
N PRO A 32 -8.58 3.41 -8.52
CA PRO A 32 -7.23 3.81 -8.92
C PRO A 32 -6.67 2.90 -10.02
N GLY A 33 -5.72 3.44 -10.80
CA GLY A 33 -5.02 2.65 -11.82
C GLY A 33 -4.32 1.41 -11.22
N PRO A 34 -4.27 0.29 -11.98
CA PRO A 34 -3.68 -0.96 -11.50
C PRO A 34 -2.15 -0.92 -11.36
N GLY A 35 -1.50 0.11 -11.94
CA GLY A 35 -0.05 0.21 -11.95
C GLY A 35 0.62 -0.83 -12.87
N VAL A 36 1.92 -1.04 -12.63
CA VAL A 36 2.70 -2.07 -13.34
C VAL A 36 2.16 -3.45 -13.00
N THR A 37 1.82 -4.23 -14.01
CA THR A 37 1.30 -5.59 -13.84
C THR A 37 2.36 -6.47 -13.16
N GLN A 38 1.96 -7.13 -12.07
CA GLN A 38 2.81 -8.11 -11.37
C GLN A 38 2.96 -9.39 -12.19
N PRO A 39 4.11 -10.11 -12.06
CA PRO A 39 4.32 -11.37 -12.73
C PRO A 39 3.39 -12.45 -12.17
N TYR A 40 3.09 -13.45 -13.00
CA TYR A 40 2.53 -14.70 -12.52
C TYR A 40 3.58 -15.44 -11.68
N ILE A 41 3.20 -15.91 -10.50
CA ILE A 41 4.05 -16.72 -9.64
C ILE A 41 3.34 -18.03 -9.25
N ASP A 42 4.11 -19.02 -8.84
CA ASP A 42 3.54 -20.19 -8.16
C ASP A 42 3.22 -19.80 -6.70
N ILE A 43 1.94 -19.56 -6.43
CA ILE A 43 1.47 -19.18 -5.10
C ILE A 43 1.57 -20.30 -4.06
N ASN A 44 1.89 -21.53 -4.49
CA ASN A 44 2.11 -22.68 -3.62
C ASN A 44 3.60 -23.03 -3.48
N ALA A 45 4.49 -22.20 -4.00
CA ALA A 45 5.93 -22.41 -3.85
C ALA A 45 6.32 -22.41 -2.36
N PRO A 46 7.29 -23.25 -1.95
CA PRO A 46 7.71 -23.29 -0.55
C PRO A 46 8.39 -21.98 -0.13
N GLY A 47 8.17 -21.60 1.13
CA GLY A 47 8.72 -20.37 1.72
C GLY A 47 7.89 -19.13 1.40
N ARG A 48 8.49 -17.94 1.58
CA ARG A 48 7.85 -16.65 1.38
C ARG A 48 7.67 -16.36 -0.12
N THR A 49 6.47 -16.61 -0.66
CA THR A 49 6.17 -16.42 -2.10
C THR A 49 6.33 -14.97 -2.57
N ALA A 50 6.22 -14.00 -1.65
CA ALA A 50 6.50 -12.59 -1.95
C ALA A 50 7.94 -12.33 -2.42
N ASP A 51 8.90 -13.20 -2.13
CA ASP A 51 10.27 -13.07 -2.63
C ASP A 51 10.36 -13.24 -4.14
N LEU A 52 9.42 -13.94 -4.75
CA LEU A 52 9.30 -14.10 -6.21
C LEU A 52 8.92 -12.79 -6.91
N MET A 53 8.44 -11.78 -6.17
CA MET A 53 8.11 -10.46 -6.69
C MET A 53 9.30 -9.50 -6.75
N ARG A 54 10.51 -9.89 -6.33
CA ARG A 54 11.65 -8.98 -6.17
C ARG A 54 11.97 -8.16 -7.41
N GLU A 55 12.17 -8.82 -8.56
CA GLU A 55 12.58 -8.16 -9.81
C GLU A 55 11.54 -7.16 -10.31
N TRP A 56 10.26 -7.47 -10.11
CA TRP A 56 9.15 -6.57 -10.41
C TRP A 56 9.10 -5.38 -9.43
N ALA A 57 9.33 -5.63 -8.15
CA ALA A 57 9.19 -4.64 -7.10
C ALA A 57 10.35 -3.63 -7.04
N GLU A 58 11.59 -4.03 -7.35
CA GLU A 58 12.78 -3.17 -7.20
C GLU A 58 12.65 -1.81 -7.92
N PRO A 59 12.34 -1.72 -9.21
CA PRO A 59 12.23 -0.42 -9.90
C PRO A 59 11.06 0.42 -9.39
N ILE A 60 9.96 -0.21 -8.97
CA ILE A 60 8.80 0.48 -8.42
C ILE A 60 9.12 1.02 -7.01
N ALA A 61 9.81 0.25 -6.19
CA ALA A 61 10.23 0.66 -4.84
C ALA A 61 11.17 1.87 -4.90
N GLU A 62 12.11 1.90 -5.86
CA GLU A 62 12.99 3.03 -6.10
C GLU A 62 12.21 4.30 -6.49
N ALA A 63 11.27 4.18 -7.41
CA ALA A 63 10.47 5.29 -7.90
C ALA A 63 9.49 5.85 -6.84
N THR A 64 8.80 4.96 -6.11
CA THR A 64 7.73 5.34 -5.18
C THR A 64 8.20 5.59 -3.75
N GLY A 65 9.37 5.06 -3.36
CA GLY A 65 9.87 5.09 -1.99
C GLY A 65 9.15 4.12 -1.03
N ILE A 66 8.31 3.24 -1.55
CA ILE A 66 7.73 2.13 -0.79
C ILE A 66 8.86 1.15 -0.42
N PRO A 67 8.96 0.65 0.82
CA PRO A 67 9.96 -0.37 1.14
C PRO A 67 9.81 -1.60 0.25
N LEU A 68 10.93 -2.13 -0.26
CA LEU A 68 10.94 -3.26 -1.18
C LEU A 68 10.12 -4.45 -0.64
N VAL A 69 10.36 -4.83 0.62
CA VAL A 69 9.67 -5.96 1.26
C VAL A 69 8.16 -5.73 1.34
N SER A 70 7.73 -4.49 1.64
CA SER A 70 6.30 -4.15 1.68
C SER A 70 5.68 -4.23 0.28
N LEU A 71 6.38 -3.73 -0.74
CA LEU A 71 5.88 -3.78 -2.12
C LEU A 71 5.80 -5.21 -2.65
N GLN A 72 6.77 -6.07 -2.31
CA GLN A 72 6.71 -7.50 -2.60
C GLN A 72 5.44 -8.13 -1.98
N ALA A 73 5.12 -7.80 -0.72
CA ALA A 73 3.92 -8.29 -0.05
C ALA A 73 2.62 -7.84 -0.75
N TYR A 74 2.54 -6.59 -1.21
CA TYR A 74 1.37 -6.08 -1.92
C TYR A 74 1.17 -6.74 -3.28
N GLY A 75 2.26 -6.90 -4.06
CA GLY A 75 2.24 -7.61 -5.34
C GLY A 75 1.84 -9.07 -5.18
N ASN A 76 2.41 -9.75 -4.18
CA ASN A 76 2.10 -11.14 -3.85
C ASN A 76 0.63 -11.33 -3.44
N ALA A 77 0.12 -10.46 -2.54
CA ALA A 77 -1.27 -10.52 -2.10
C ALA A 77 -2.27 -10.30 -3.24
N ALA A 78 -2.00 -9.32 -4.13
CA ALA A 78 -2.82 -9.06 -5.31
C ALA A 78 -2.79 -10.25 -6.29
N GLU A 79 -1.63 -10.87 -6.49
CA GLU A 79 -1.49 -12.03 -7.38
C GLU A 79 -2.17 -13.28 -6.81
N ILE A 80 -2.05 -13.56 -5.51
CA ILE A 80 -2.77 -14.64 -4.84
C ILE A 80 -4.29 -14.46 -5.03
N GLN A 81 -4.81 -13.26 -4.79
CA GLN A 81 -6.23 -12.98 -4.99
C GLN A 81 -6.65 -13.10 -6.44
N ARG A 82 -5.83 -12.64 -7.38
CA ARG A 82 -6.10 -12.79 -8.82
C ARG A 82 -6.22 -14.25 -9.25
N GLN A 83 -5.40 -15.15 -8.67
CA GLN A 83 -5.45 -16.59 -8.97
C GLN A 83 -6.62 -17.30 -8.28
N GLN A 84 -6.95 -16.91 -7.04
CA GLN A 84 -7.98 -17.57 -6.24
C GLN A 84 -9.39 -16.96 -6.44
N HIS A 85 -9.46 -15.65 -6.68
CA HIS A 85 -10.69 -14.85 -6.77
C HIS A 85 -10.57 -13.80 -7.90
N PRO A 86 -10.46 -14.23 -9.17
CA PRO A 86 -10.21 -13.34 -10.30
C PRO A 86 -11.32 -12.29 -10.49
N GLU A 87 -12.53 -12.57 -10.02
CA GLU A 87 -13.66 -11.66 -10.06
C GLU A 87 -13.48 -10.42 -9.18
N CYS A 88 -12.63 -10.48 -8.15
CA CYS A 88 -12.42 -9.36 -7.24
C CYS A 88 -11.70 -8.17 -7.90
N GLY A 89 -10.68 -8.44 -8.71
CA GLY A 89 -9.91 -7.42 -9.41
C GLY A 89 -9.15 -6.45 -8.52
N ILE A 90 -8.82 -6.84 -7.27
CA ILE A 90 -8.00 -6.00 -6.38
C ILE A 90 -6.60 -5.79 -6.95
N THR A 91 -6.05 -4.59 -6.77
CA THR A 91 -4.75 -4.20 -7.29
C THR A 91 -3.74 -3.99 -6.15
N TRP A 92 -2.44 -4.20 -6.43
CA TRP A 92 -1.36 -3.88 -5.49
C TRP A 92 -1.34 -2.39 -5.13
N THR A 93 -1.75 -1.51 -6.05
CA THR A 93 -1.81 -0.06 -5.82
C THR A 93 -2.82 0.30 -4.74
N THR A 94 -3.98 -0.36 -4.72
CA THR A 94 -4.98 -0.18 -3.66
C THR A 94 -4.44 -0.63 -2.30
N LEU A 95 -3.78 -1.79 -2.23
CA LEU A 95 -3.15 -2.28 -0.99
C LEU A 95 -2.04 -1.33 -0.51
N ALA A 96 -1.20 -0.84 -1.43
CA ALA A 96 -0.18 0.15 -1.14
C ALA A 96 -0.78 1.47 -0.65
N GLY A 97 -1.88 1.93 -1.25
CA GLY A 97 -2.60 3.13 -0.81
C GLY A 97 -3.06 3.02 0.64
N ILE A 98 -3.73 1.92 1.00
CA ILE A 98 -4.17 1.66 2.37
C ILE A 98 -2.98 1.61 3.33
N ALA A 99 -1.96 0.79 3.04
CA ALA A 99 -0.78 0.66 3.91
C ALA A 99 0.02 1.97 4.05
N GLY A 100 0.01 2.80 3.01
CA GLY A 100 0.59 4.16 3.02
C GLY A 100 -0.08 5.04 4.06
N VAL A 101 -1.42 5.10 4.02
CA VAL A 101 -2.25 5.89 4.95
C VAL A 101 -2.16 5.34 6.38
N GLU A 102 -2.29 4.03 6.55
CA GLU A 102 -2.36 3.39 7.88
C GLU A 102 -1.04 3.45 8.66
N SER A 103 0.08 3.20 8.00
CA SER A 103 1.35 3.01 8.73
C SER A 103 2.59 3.51 8.01
N LYS A 104 2.45 4.23 6.89
CA LYS A 104 3.59 4.56 6.01
C LYS A 104 4.34 3.29 5.60
N HIS A 105 3.58 2.27 5.19
CA HIS A 105 4.10 0.96 4.76
C HIS A 105 4.87 0.21 5.86
N GLY A 106 4.36 0.21 7.09
CA GLY A 106 5.00 -0.45 8.23
C GLY A 106 6.13 0.35 8.89
N ARG A 107 6.22 1.67 8.63
CA ARG A 107 7.30 2.54 9.17
C ARG A 107 6.82 3.57 10.19
N HIS A 108 5.61 3.43 10.71
CA HIS A 108 5.05 4.38 11.67
C HIS A 108 5.87 4.39 12.97
N ARG A 109 6.15 5.60 13.52
CA ARG A 109 6.87 5.80 14.80
C ARG A 109 8.20 5.04 14.94
N GLY A 110 8.93 4.85 13.84
CA GLY A 110 10.24 4.21 13.85
C GLY A 110 10.22 2.70 13.67
N SER A 111 9.05 2.09 13.48
CA SER A 111 8.96 0.68 13.08
C SER A 111 9.65 0.45 11.73
N LYS A 112 10.13 -0.77 11.52
CA LYS A 112 10.80 -1.21 10.30
C LYS A 112 10.27 -2.56 9.89
N VAL A 113 10.25 -2.80 8.58
CA VAL A 113 9.89 -4.08 7.99
C VAL A 113 11.17 -4.88 7.78
N ALA A 114 11.28 -6.05 8.39
CA ALA A 114 12.38 -6.97 8.21
C ALA A 114 12.27 -7.77 6.89
N ALA A 115 13.32 -8.47 6.50
CA ALA A 115 13.34 -9.24 5.26
C ALA A 115 12.30 -10.37 5.20
N ASN A 116 11.92 -10.93 6.36
CA ASN A 116 10.88 -11.95 6.49
C ASN A 116 9.45 -11.36 6.60
N GLY A 117 9.29 -10.05 6.44
CA GLY A 117 8.00 -9.37 6.54
C GLY A 117 7.61 -8.85 7.92
N ASP A 118 8.32 -9.21 8.99
CA ASP A 118 8.01 -8.75 10.35
C ASP A 118 8.18 -7.25 10.52
N VAL A 119 7.23 -6.62 11.20
CA VAL A 119 7.23 -5.18 11.52
C VAL A 119 7.59 -4.98 12.98
N SER A 120 8.75 -4.38 13.24
CA SER A 120 9.25 -4.19 14.60
C SER A 120 9.76 -2.76 14.83
N PRO A 121 9.46 -2.14 16.01
CA PRO A 121 8.50 -2.61 17.01
C PRO A 121 7.06 -2.71 16.45
N PRO A 122 6.17 -3.52 17.06
CA PRO A 122 4.77 -3.63 16.63
C PRO A 122 4.06 -2.29 16.58
N ILE A 123 3.27 -2.06 15.53
CA ILE A 123 2.47 -0.83 15.38
C ILE A 123 1.12 -1.05 16.08
N ARG A 124 0.80 -0.16 17.03
CA ARG A 124 -0.49 -0.15 17.73
C ARG A 124 -1.12 1.23 17.60
N GLY A 125 -2.39 1.23 17.20
CA GLY A 125 -3.22 2.42 17.11
C GLY A 125 -3.60 2.98 18.47
N ALA A 126 -4.34 4.09 18.45
CA ALA A 126 -4.96 4.62 19.66
C ALA A 126 -5.98 3.62 20.21
N LYS A 127 -6.18 3.67 21.52
CA LYS A 127 -7.25 2.93 22.18
C LYS A 127 -8.61 3.37 21.63
N LEU A 128 -9.46 2.41 21.28
CA LEU A 128 -10.79 2.65 20.71
C LEU A 128 -11.81 2.78 21.84
N ASP A 129 -11.68 3.83 22.65
CA ASP A 129 -12.47 4.10 23.86
C ASP A 129 -13.55 5.19 23.67
N GLY A 130 -13.90 5.51 22.44
CA GLY A 130 -14.89 6.55 22.11
C GLY A 130 -14.38 7.97 22.27
N THR A 131 -13.11 8.16 22.68
CA THR A 131 -12.51 9.50 22.82
C THR A 131 -11.83 9.96 21.53
N ARG A 132 -11.55 11.25 21.40
CA ARG A 132 -10.81 11.85 20.27
C ARG A 132 -11.40 11.57 18.90
N GLY A 133 -12.71 11.31 18.82
CA GLY A 133 -13.39 10.99 17.57
C GLY A 133 -13.26 9.52 17.13
N ASN A 134 -12.65 8.67 17.93
CA ASN A 134 -12.63 7.23 17.69
C ASN A 134 -13.96 6.59 18.03
N MET A 135 -14.30 5.48 17.37
CA MET A 135 -15.40 4.62 17.80
C MET A 135 -15.04 3.96 19.13
N GLU A 136 -16.07 3.64 19.94
CA GLU A 136 -15.88 2.80 21.11
C GLU A 136 -15.97 1.33 20.67
N ILE A 137 -14.89 0.56 20.88
CA ILE A 137 -14.84 -0.88 20.66
C ILE A 137 -14.26 -1.52 21.91
N VAL A 138 -15.15 -2.17 22.68
CA VAL A 138 -14.76 -2.93 23.87
C VAL A 138 -13.89 -4.11 23.44
N ASP A 139 -12.92 -4.46 24.29
CA ASP A 139 -12.00 -5.59 24.04
C ASP A 139 -12.73 -6.87 23.57
N THR A 140 -12.25 -7.44 22.47
CA THR A 140 -12.84 -8.62 21.83
C THR A 140 -12.00 -9.89 21.95
N ASP A 141 -10.77 -9.80 22.53
CA ASP A 141 -9.85 -10.93 22.57
C ASP A 141 -9.09 -11.11 23.91
N GLY A 142 -9.38 -10.30 24.91
CA GLY A 142 -8.70 -10.31 26.21
C GLY A 142 -7.32 -9.64 26.14
N GLY A 143 -7.11 -8.74 25.19
CA GLY A 143 -5.84 -8.06 24.95
C GLY A 143 -4.75 -8.99 24.39
N ARG A 144 -5.12 -10.12 23.83
CA ARG A 144 -4.15 -11.14 23.40
C ARG A 144 -3.35 -10.70 22.19
N LEU A 145 -3.95 -9.99 21.23
CA LEU A 145 -3.31 -9.57 19.99
C LEU A 145 -2.77 -8.14 20.08
N ASP A 146 -3.54 -7.24 20.69
CA ASP A 146 -3.23 -5.81 20.70
C ASP A 146 -2.62 -5.30 22.02
N GLY A 147 -2.71 -6.10 23.10
CA GLY A 147 -2.17 -5.79 24.42
C GLY A 147 -3.09 -4.93 25.31
N ASP A 148 -4.35 -4.69 24.94
CA ASP A 148 -5.31 -3.89 25.73
C ASP A 148 -6.57 -4.71 26.08
N ALA A 149 -6.69 -5.19 27.32
CA ALA A 149 -7.81 -6.00 27.78
C ALA A 149 -9.07 -5.20 28.15
N THR A 150 -9.19 -3.96 27.71
CA THR A 150 -10.37 -3.10 28.00
C THR A 150 -11.04 -2.61 26.73
N HIS A 151 -10.28 -2.23 25.72
CA HIS A 151 -10.76 -1.79 24.41
C HIS A 151 -9.78 -2.22 23.35
N ASP A 152 -10.28 -2.58 22.18
CA ASP A 152 -9.45 -2.95 21.06
C ASP A 152 -8.55 -1.79 20.58
N ARG A 153 -7.40 -2.14 20.02
CA ARG A 153 -6.51 -1.24 19.27
C ARG A 153 -6.29 -1.78 17.87
N ALA A 154 -6.12 -0.87 16.93
CA ALA A 154 -5.66 -1.22 15.59
C ALA A 154 -4.21 -1.76 15.63
N MET A 155 -3.91 -2.78 14.84
CA MET A 155 -2.66 -3.56 14.89
C MET A 155 -1.96 -3.61 13.54
N GLY A 156 -0.63 -3.55 13.60
CA GLY A 156 0.26 -3.84 12.49
C GLY A 156 0.23 -2.83 11.34
N PRO A 157 0.86 -3.16 10.20
CA PRO A 157 1.03 -2.25 9.08
C PRO A 157 -0.29 -1.87 8.38
N PHE A 158 -1.34 -2.67 8.51
CA PHE A 158 -2.67 -2.43 7.95
C PHE A 158 -3.72 -2.04 9.00
N GLN A 159 -3.33 -1.85 10.26
CA GLN A 159 -4.17 -1.38 11.35
C GLN A 159 -5.48 -2.18 11.52
N PHE A 160 -5.40 -3.52 11.49
CA PHE A 160 -6.53 -4.39 11.77
C PHE A 160 -6.96 -4.33 13.24
N ILE A 161 -8.26 -4.30 13.50
CA ILE A 161 -8.77 -4.57 14.85
C ILE A 161 -8.85 -6.08 15.11
N PRO A 162 -8.73 -6.56 16.38
CA PRO A 162 -8.73 -7.97 16.72
C PRO A 162 -9.90 -8.79 16.13
N GLU A 163 -11.13 -8.25 16.17
CA GLU A 163 -12.31 -8.92 15.61
C GLU A 163 -12.18 -9.16 14.09
N THR A 164 -11.74 -8.15 13.34
CA THR A 164 -11.55 -8.28 11.88
C THR A 164 -10.40 -9.22 11.57
N TRP A 165 -9.30 -9.16 12.34
CA TRP A 165 -8.18 -10.10 12.20
C TRP A 165 -8.61 -11.55 12.42
N LYS A 166 -9.36 -11.83 13.46
CA LYS A 166 -9.90 -13.17 13.74
C LYS A 166 -10.70 -13.75 12.57
N ARG A 167 -11.36 -12.91 11.79
CA ARG A 167 -12.19 -13.33 10.65
C ARG A 167 -11.41 -13.47 9.35
N PHE A 168 -10.45 -12.61 9.09
CA PHE A 168 -9.78 -12.48 7.79
C PHE A 168 -8.28 -12.80 7.83
N GLY A 169 -7.68 -12.88 9.01
CA GLY A 169 -6.25 -13.15 9.18
C GLY A 169 -5.84 -14.47 8.52
N VAL A 170 -4.74 -14.43 7.78
CA VAL A 170 -4.20 -15.58 7.05
C VAL A 170 -2.68 -15.52 7.06
N ASP A 171 -2.05 -16.69 7.11
CA ASP A 171 -0.61 -16.87 6.89
C ASP A 171 -0.33 -16.73 5.38
N ALA A 172 0.48 -15.75 5.01
CA ALA A 172 0.90 -15.48 3.65
C ALA A 172 2.42 -15.56 3.45
N ASN A 173 3.20 -15.55 4.54
CA ASN A 173 4.64 -15.74 4.52
C ASN A 173 5.05 -17.23 4.59
N GLY A 174 4.10 -18.13 4.91
CA GLY A 174 4.30 -19.58 4.93
C GLY A 174 4.98 -20.11 6.20
N ASP A 175 4.95 -19.37 7.32
CA ASP A 175 5.53 -19.78 8.60
C ASP A 175 4.56 -20.58 9.50
N GLY A 176 3.29 -20.67 9.11
CA GLY A 176 2.24 -21.41 9.80
C GLY A 176 1.46 -20.61 10.83
N VAL A 177 1.74 -19.30 10.99
CA VAL A 177 1.11 -18.45 12.02
C VAL A 177 0.62 -17.14 11.42
N PRO A 178 -0.69 -16.92 11.27
CA PRO A 178 -1.22 -15.60 10.88
C PRO A 178 -0.85 -14.53 11.91
N ASP A 179 -0.03 -13.54 11.51
CA ASP A 179 0.46 -12.46 12.38
C ASP A 179 0.08 -11.08 11.82
N PRO A 180 -0.73 -10.26 12.56
CA PRO A 180 -1.09 -8.91 12.13
C PRO A 180 0.12 -7.96 12.06
N ASP A 181 1.24 -8.29 12.69
CA ASP A 181 2.49 -7.53 12.64
C ASP A 181 3.44 -8.00 11.54
N ASN A 182 3.06 -8.99 10.72
CA ASN A 182 3.77 -9.36 9.50
C ASN A 182 3.13 -8.70 8.28
N ILE A 183 3.92 -8.07 7.39
CA ILE A 183 3.42 -7.30 6.25
C ILE A 183 2.77 -8.18 5.18
N ASP A 184 3.23 -9.42 4.99
CA ASP A 184 2.69 -10.36 4.00
C ASP A 184 1.30 -10.83 4.42
N ASP A 185 1.17 -11.27 5.68
CA ASP A 185 -0.08 -11.73 6.27
C ASP A 185 -1.12 -10.62 6.30
N ALA A 186 -0.70 -9.43 6.74
CA ALA A 186 -1.56 -8.26 6.79
C ALA A 186 -2.03 -7.82 5.40
N ALA A 187 -1.16 -7.86 4.37
CA ALA A 187 -1.52 -7.49 3.01
C ALA A 187 -2.52 -8.47 2.38
N LEU A 188 -2.31 -9.78 2.52
CA LEU A 188 -3.25 -10.77 1.98
C LEU A 188 -4.58 -10.75 2.75
N SER A 189 -4.55 -10.58 4.07
CA SER A 189 -5.74 -10.42 4.89
C SER A 189 -6.55 -9.18 4.49
N ALA A 190 -5.88 -8.06 4.20
CA ALA A 190 -6.52 -6.84 3.70
C ALA A 190 -7.14 -7.06 2.31
N ALA A 191 -6.44 -7.74 1.41
CA ALA A 191 -6.96 -8.06 0.09
C ALA A 191 -8.24 -8.89 0.18
N ARG A 192 -8.28 -9.92 1.02
CA ARG A 192 -9.47 -10.75 1.28
C ARG A 192 -10.62 -9.93 1.88
N TYR A 193 -10.32 -9.11 2.87
CA TYR A 193 -11.32 -8.25 3.51
C TYR A 193 -11.95 -7.28 2.52
N LEU A 194 -11.16 -6.62 1.68
CA LEU A 194 -11.62 -5.69 0.67
C LEU A 194 -12.45 -6.37 -0.41
N CYS A 195 -12.04 -7.54 -0.90
CA CYS A 195 -12.80 -8.32 -1.88
C CYS A 195 -14.21 -8.66 -1.37
N VAL A 196 -14.32 -9.19 -0.15
CA VAL A 196 -15.62 -9.48 0.45
C VAL A 196 -16.45 -8.21 0.65
N SER A 197 -15.81 -7.13 1.11
CA SER A 197 -16.50 -5.86 1.41
C SER A 197 -17.01 -5.14 0.16
N SER A 198 -16.32 -5.28 -0.99
CA SER A 198 -16.76 -4.72 -2.28
C SER A 198 -18.01 -5.41 -2.83
N GLY A 199 -18.26 -6.65 -2.44
CA GLY A 199 -19.19 -7.56 -3.08
C GLY A 199 -18.52 -8.37 -4.20
N ASN A 200 -17.21 -8.58 -4.06
CA ASN A 200 -16.32 -9.30 -4.97
C ASN A 200 -16.05 -8.60 -6.31
N ASP A 201 -16.18 -7.28 -6.37
CA ASP A 201 -15.79 -6.51 -7.57
C ASP A 201 -15.17 -5.16 -7.15
N MET A 202 -13.85 -5.07 -7.23
CA MET A 202 -13.05 -3.86 -6.99
C MET A 202 -12.75 -3.10 -8.29
N THR A 203 -13.23 -3.58 -9.44
CA THR A 203 -12.94 -2.97 -10.75
C THR A 203 -13.89 -1.84 -11.10
N VAL A 204 -14.97 -1.71 -10.35
CA VAL A 204 -15.96 -0.65 -10.53
C VAL A 204 -15.94 0.36 -9.38
N PRO A 205 -16.26 1.65 -9.65
CA PRO A 205 -16.21 2.70 -8.62
C PRO A 205 -16.99 2.37 -7.35
N GLU A 206 -18.20 1.86 -7.50
CA GLU A 206 -19.10 1.55 -6.39
C GLU A 206 -18.55 0.45 -5.48
N GLY A 207 -17.96 -0.60 -6.07
CA GLY A 207 -17.35 -1.70 -5.33
C GLY A 207 -16.10 -1.27 -4.58
N TRP A 208 -15.22 -0.54 -5.26
CA TRP A 208 -13.99 -0.02 -4.67
C TRP A 208 -14.28 0.94 -3.51
N GLU A 209 -15.14 1.94 -3.74
CA GLU A 209 -15.50 2.92 -2.71
C GLU A 209 -16.17 2.25 -1.51
N LYS A 210 -17.08 1.31 -1.74
CA LYS A 210 -17.73 0.53 -0.69
C LYS A 210 -16.72 -0.24 0.16
N ALA A 211 -15.74 -0.89 -0.46
CA ALA A 211 -14.70 -1.64 0.25
C ALA A 211 -13.83 -0.72 1.12
N VAL A 212 -13.35 0.39 0.56
CA VAL A 212 -12.50 1.34 1.29
C VAL A 212 -13.27 2.03 2.41
N ARG A 213 -14.57 2.36 2.22
CA ARG A 213 -15.44 2.88 3.30
C ARG A 213 -15.71 1.84 4.39
N THR A 214 -15.77 0.57 4.04
CA THR A 214 -15.91 -0.50 5.05
C THR A 214 -14.63 -0.64 5.88
N TYR A 215 -13.47 -0.37 5.27
CA TYR A 215 -12.19 -0.33 6.00
C TYR A 215 -12.14 0.86 6.97
N ASN A 216 -12.48 2.05 6.50
CA ASN A 216 -12.64 3.25 7.32
C ASN A 216 -13.71 4.17 6.74
N ASN A 217 -14.80 4.39 7.48
CA ASN A 217 -15.97 5.15 7.04
C ASN A 217 -15.74 6.67 7.08
N SER A 218 -14.67 7.15 6.46
CA SER A 218 -14.34 8.56 6.32
C SER A 218 -14.15 8.91 4.84
N SER A 219 -14.81 9.97 4.37
CA SER A 219 -14.62 10.45 2.99
C SER A 219 -13.19 10.96 2.76
N ALA A 220 -12.56 11.56 3.78
CA ALA A 220 -11.16 11.97 3.70
C ALA A 220 -10.24 10.76 3.53
N TYR A 221 -10.50 9.68 4.27
CA TYR A 221 -9.75 8.43 4.14
C TYR A 221 -9.85 7.83 2.73
N VAL A 222 -11.05 7.79 2.16
CA VAL A 222 -11.26 7.28 0.79
C VAL A 222 -10.43 8.08 -0.23
N LEU A 223 -10.42 9.41 -0.10
CA LEU A 223 -9.62 10.28 -0.97
C LEU A 223 -8.12 10.09 -0.75
N ASP A 224 -7.67 9.99 0.49
CA ASP A 224 -6.26 9.76 0.82
C ASP A 224 -5.76 8.42 0.24
N VAL A 225 -6.54 7.35 0.38
CA VAL A 225 -6.21 6.03 -0.21
C VAL A 225 -6.19 6.11 -1.73
N ARG A 226 -7.19 6.77 -2.35
CA ARG A 226 -7.25 6.99 -3.80
C ARG A 226 -6.01 7.70 -4.32
N ASP A 227 -5.62 8.79 -3.67
CA ASP A 227 -4.52 9.65 -4.13
C ASP A 227 -3.18 8.93 -4.02
N HIS A 228 -2.93 8.22 -2.92
CA HIS A 228 -1.78 7.35 -2.77
C HIS A 228 -1.73 6.27 -3.86
N ALA A 229 -2.84 5.54 -4.04
CA ALA A 229 -2.91 4.44 -5.00
C ALA A 229 -2.72 4.94 -6.45
N ASN A 230 -3.31 6.07 -6.80
CA ASN A 230 -3.13 6.69 -8.13
C ASN A 230 -1.70 7.19 -8.35
N ALA A 231 -1.05 7.77 -7.35
CA ALA A 231 0.37 8.15 -7.45
C ALA A 231 1.25 6.92 -7.70
N TYR A 232 1.03 5.85 -6.95
CA TYR A 232 1.77 4.59 -7.13
C TYR A 232 1.48 3.93 -8.47
N SER A 233 0.28 4.07 -9.02
CA SER A 233 -0.07 3.50 -10.33
C SER A 233 0.76 4.08 -11.49
N VAL A 234 1.29 5.28 -11.32
CA VAL A 234 2.18 5.96 -12.28
C VAL A 234 3.63 6.08 -11.77
N ASN A 235 4.00 5.25 -10.79
CA ASN A 235 5.34 5.21 -10.18
C ASN A 235 5.81 6.56 -9.62
N VAL A 236 4.91 7.31 -9.01
CA VAL A 236 5.22 8.58 -8.35
C VAL A 236 5.21 8.39 -6.83
N LYS A 237 6.20 8.98 -6.18
CA LYS A 237 6.27 9.06 -4.71
C LYS A 237 5.19 10.02 -4.20
N PHE A 238 4.42 9.55 -3.21
CA PHE A 238 3.39 10.33 -2.54
C PHE A 238 3.84 10.79 -1.15
#